data_98b0530c0bdc8c75ef0f760e9472417a
#
_entry.id   98b0530c0bdc8c75ef0f760e9472417a
#
_cell.length_a   1.000
_cell.length_b   1.000
_cell.length_c   1.000
_cell.angle_alpha   90.00
_cell.angle_beta   90.00
_cell.angle_gamma   90.00
#
_symmetry.space_group_name_H-M   'P 1'
#
loop_
_entity.id
_entity.type
_entity.pdbx_description
1 polymer ?
#
loop_
_entity_poly.entity_id
_entity_poly.type
_entity_poly.pdbx_seq_one_letter_code
_entity_poly.pdbx_strand_id
1 'polypeptide(L)'
;LIIDEAQAIKNTQTKNAQALRQLHAASRIAMTGTPVENSLEDMRALFDFIIPGYLGSAETFRKKWRIPIELHGDTGTAENFQKITAPFLLRRLKTDPAVISDLPEKVITPQYCRLTPEQTALYESLVETQLKSVLKTEDGIQRNALVLKLLTALKQVCNHPHVYDESFQTDTALSGKTAALMQLLGEILDAGEKTLIFSQYTQTLFLLRKLIHEQFGDEPLLLHGQM
;
A
#
# COMPACT_ATOMS: atom_id res chain seq x y z
N LEU A 1 -7.08 15.00 23.22
CA LEU A 1 -6.73 15.06 21.81
C LEU A 1 -6.76 13.64 21.24
N ILE A 2 -7.60 13.39 20.25
CA ILE A 2 -7.69 12.12 19.57
C ILE A 2 -7.27 12.36 18.12
N ILE A 3 -6.37 11.54 17.59
CA ILE A 3 -5.95 11.56 16.18
C ILE A 3 -6.36 10.25 15.55
N ASP A 4 -7.16 10.33 14.50
CA ASP A 4 -7.44 9.22 13.61
C ASP A 4 -6.40 9.18 12.47
N GLU A 5 -6.17 7.98 11.90
CA GLU A 5 -5.14 7.72 10.87
C GLU A 5 -3.76 8.27 11.31
N ALA A 6 -3.37 7.97 12.56
CA ALA A 6 -2.18 8.52 13.19
C ALA A 6 -0.86 8.17 12.47
N GLN A 7 -0.86 7.23 11.50
CA GLN A 7 0.30 7.01 10.63
C GLN A 7 0.68 8.27 9.85
N ALA A 8 -0.24 9.20 9.62
CA ALA A 8 0.06 10.47 8.95
C ALA A 8 1.06 11.36 9.71
N ILE A 9 1.24 11.16 11.02
CA ILE A 9 2.17 11.94 11.86
C ILE A 9 3.46 11.19 12.25
N LYS A 10 3.70 10.01 11.69
CA LYS A 10 4.93 9.22 11.93
C LYS A 10 6.19 9.97 11.52
N ASN A 11 6.14 10.66 10.39
CA ASN A 11 7.24 11.54 10.00
C ASN A 11 7.21 12.85 10.78
N THR A 12 8.08 12.95 11.79
CA THR A 12 8.18 14.10 12.71
C THR A 12 8.58 15.41 12.05
N GLN A 13 9.11 15.35 10.81
CA GLN A 13 9.57 16.52 10.06
C GLN A 13 8.45 17.21 9.28
N THR A 14 7.29 16.56 9.12
CA THR A 14 6.17 17.18 8.42
C THR A 14 5.55 18.31 9.22
N LYS A 15 5.07 19.35 8.52
CA LYS A 15 4.40 20.50 9.15
C LYS A 15 3.21 20.07 10.02
N ASN A 16 2.42 19.11 9.54
CA ASN A 16 1.27 18.58 10.29
C ASN A 16 1.70 17.91 11.60
N ALA A 17 2.74 17.05 11.56
CA ALA A 17 3.24 16.38 12.76
C ALA A 17 3.80 17.38 13.77
N GLN A 18 4.47 18.43 13.31
CA GLN A 18 4.99 19.50 14.16
C GLN A 18 3.88 20.32 14.79
N ALA A 19 2.86 20.73 14.00
CA ALA A 19 1.72 21.50 14.50
C ALA A 19 0.94 20.71 15.56
N LEU A 20 0.66 19.42 15.31
CA LEU A 20 -0.07 18.56 16.26
C LEU A 20 0.68 18.36 17.59
N ARG A 21 2.02 18.31 17.56
CA ARG A 21 2.83 18.20 18.79
C ARG A 21 2.82 19.47 19.65
N GLN A 22 2.53 20.63 19.06
CA GLN A 22 2.40 21.89 19.78
C GLN A 22 1.06 22.03 20.51
N LEU A 23 0.06 21.22 20.17
CA LEU A 23 -1.23 21.26 20.84
C LEU A 23 -1.11 20.74 22.28
N HIS A 24 -1.58 21.54 23.23
CA HIS A 24 -1.70 21.14 24.61
C HIS A 24 -2.95 20.30 24.82
N ALA A 25 -2.81 19.14 25.47
CA ALA A 25 -3.92 18.26 25.80
C ALA A 25 -3.62 17.48 27.09
N ALA A 26 -4.63 17.32 27.93
CA ALA A 26 -4.53 16.52 29.16
C ALA A 26 -4.31 15.03 28.85
N SER A 27 -4.87 14.54 27.75
CA SER A 27 -4.71 13.15 27.29
C SER A 27 -4.59 13.11 25.77
N ARG A 28 -3.85 12.14 25.27
CA ARG A 28 -3.66 11.93 23.83
C ARG A 28 -3.95 10.48 23.46
N ILE A 29 -4.70 10.28 22.39
CA ILE A 29 -5.02 8.97 21.82
C ILE A 29 -4.66 9.03 20.33
N ALA A 30 -3.95 8.02 19.85
CA ALA A 30 -3.64 7.82 18.44
C ALA A 30 -4.34 6.55 17.95
N MET A 31 -5.20 6.68 16.94
CA MET A 31 -5.88 5.55 16.30
C MET A 31 -5.21 5.27 14.95
N THR A 32 -4.86 4.03 14.69
CA THR A 32 -4.25 3.59 13.43
C THR A 32 -4.44 2.09 13.22
N GLY A 33 -4.69 1.69 11.99
CA GLY A 33 -4.70 0.27 11.60
C GLY A 33 -3.30 -0.32 11.43
N THR A 34 -2.27 0.53 11.26
CA THR A 34 -0.89 0.14 10.94
C THR A 34 0.12 0.91 11.78
N PRO A 35 0.28 0.57 13.08
CA PRO A 35 1.21 1.28 13.97
C PRO A 35 2.68 1.16 13.52
N VAL A 36 3.04 0.05 12.86
CA VAL A 36 4.36 -0.20 12.26
C VAL A 36 4.14 -0.56 10.78
N GLU A 37 4.66 0.24 9.87
CA GLU A 37 4.61 -0.02 8.42
C GLU A 37 5.99 -0.32 7.85
N ASN A 38 6.96 0.53 8.15
CA ASN A 38 8.29 0.45 7.57
C ASN A 38 9.35 0.05 8.61
N SER A 39 9.22 0.52 9.83
CA SER A 39 10.17 0.23 10.90
C SER A 39 9.57 0.48 12.28
N LEU A 40 10.22 -0.05 13.33
CA LEU A 40 9.86 0.25 14.72
C LEU A 40 9.95 1.74 15.06
N GLU A 41 10.66 2.54 14.28
CA GLU A 41 10.71 3.99 14.43
C GLU A 41 9.33 4.63 14.26
N ASP A 42 8.46 4.03 13.43
CA ASP A 42 7.07 4.46 13.31
C ASP A 42 6.34 4.40 14.64
N MET A 43 6.54 3.29 15.37
CA MET A 43 5.93 3.12 16.68
C MET A 43 6.52 4.10 17.72
N ARG A 44 7.85 4.33 17.68
CA ARG A 44 8.47 5.34 18.53
C ARG A 44 7.86 6.72 18.29
N ALA A 45 7.64 7.11 17.04
CA ALA A 45 7.08 8.41 16.69
C ALA A 45 5.63 8.58 17.22
N LEU A 46 4.82 7.51 17.20
CA LEU A 46 3.47 7.51 17.78
C LEU A 46 3.53 7.60 19.30
N PHE A 47 4.39 6.82 19.96
CA PHE A 47 4.58 6.87 21.39
C PHE A 47 5.10 8.25 21.87
N ASP A 48 6.01 8.86 21.11
CA ASP A 48 6.52 10.19 21.42
C ASP A 48 5.43 11.28 21.31
N PHE A 49 4.42 11.05 20.45
CA PHE A 49 3.23 11.89 20.42
C PHE A 49 2.31 11.65 21.63
N ILE A 50 2.05 10.39 22.01
CA ILE A 50 1.11 10.04 23.11
C ILE A 50 1.74 10.33 24.47
N ILE A 51 2.97 9.86 24.68
CA ILE A 51 3.72 9.94 25.94
C ILE A 51 5.15 10.38 25.61
N PRO A 52 5.40 11.69 25.48
CA PRO A 52 6.71 12.20 25.10
C PRO A 52 7.85 11.65 25.95
N GLY A 53 8.89 11.15 25.31
CA GLY A 53 10.09 10.63 25.96
C GLY A 53 9.99 9.22 26.52
N TYR A 54 8.84 8.57 26.52
CA TYR A 54 8.65 7.23 27.12
C TYR A 54 9.59 6.17 26.55
N LEU A 55 9.79 6.13 25.24
CA LEU A 55 10.68 5.19 24.58
C LEU A 55 12.12 5.73 24.39
N GLY A 56 12.41 6.90 24.96
CA GLY A 56 13.71 7.56 24.90
C GLY A 56 13.96 8.35 23.61
N SER A 57 15.17 8.89 23.47
CA SER A 57 15.58 9.60 22.25
C SER A 57 15.66 8.66 21.04
N ALA A 58 15.64 9.22 19.83
CA ALA A 58 15.78 8.43 18.60
C ALA A 58 17.07 7.58 18.58
N GLU A 59 18.16 8.12 19.08
CA GLU A 59 19.43 7.38 19.16
C GLU A 59 19.38 6.24 20.17
N THR A 60 18.84 6.50 21.37
CA THR A 60 18.66 5.48 22.41
C THR A 60 17.72 4.37 21.92
N PHE A 61 16.60 4.74 21.30
CA PHE A 61 15.63 3.81 20.76
C PHE A 61 16.25 2.92 19.67
N ARG A 62 17.00 3.52 18.74
CA ARG A 62 17.69 2.79 17.68
C ARG A 62 18.65 1.74 18.24
N LYS A 63 19.50 2.11 19.21
CA LYS A 63 20.50 1.22 19.81
C LYS A 63 19.86 0.12 20.65
N LYS A 64 18.86 0.47 21.47
CA LYS A 64 18.27 -0.43 22.46
C LYS A 64 17.23 -1.38 21.89
N TRP A 65 16.44 -0.91 20.92
CA TRP A 65 15.27 -1.64 20.43
C TRP A 65 15.36 -1.96 18.93
N ARG A 66 15.52 -0.93 18.08
CA ARG A 66 15.40 -1.09 16.66
C ARG A 66 16.46 -2.03 16.06
N ILE A 67 17.75 -1.78 16.32
CA ILE A 67 18.85 -2.59 15.77
C ILE A 67 18.78 -4.04 16.28
N PRO A 68 18.66 -4.33 17.59
CA PRO A 68 18.53 -5.70 18.05
C PRO A 68 17.35 -6.45 17.45
N ILE A 69 16.18 -5.81 17.35
CA ILE A 69 14.96 -6.46 16.85
C ILE A 69 14.98 -6.61 15.33
N GLU A 70 15.21 -5.51 14.59
CA GLU A 70 15.08 -5.52 13.12
C GLU A 70 16.28 -6.13 12.39
N LEU A 71 17.52 -5.90 12.88
CA LEU A 71 18.73 -6.39 12.20
C LEU A 71 19.24 -7.70 12.75
N HIS A 72 19.10 -7.92 14.07
CA HIS A 72 19.64 -9.13 14.72
C HIS A 72 18.57 -10.18 15.01
N GLY A 73 17.26 -9.85 14.85
CA GLY A 73 16.17 -10.77 15.14
C GLY A 73 16.09 -11.20 16.61
N ASP A 74 16.56 -10.36 17.55
CA ASP A 74 16.60 -10.67 18.98
C ASP A 74 15.18 -10.74 19.56
N THR A 75 14.72 -11.97 19.77
CA THR A 75 13.39 -12.27 20.32
C THR A 75 13.24 -11.80 21.78
N GLY A 76 14.27 -11.91 22.60
CA GLY A 76 14.25 -11.45 23.99
C GLY A 76 14.04 -9.93 24.10
N THR A 77 14.75 -9.18 23.25
CA THR A 77 14.54 -7.73 23.14
C THR A 77 13.15 -7.40 22.61
N ALA A 78 12.64 -8.16 21.63
CA ALA A 78 11.29 -7.96 21.09
C ALA A 78 10.20 -8.20 22.16
N GLU A 79 10.31 -9.28 22.95
CA GLU A 79 9.39 -9.57 24.05
C GLU A 79 9.41 -8.45 25.11
N ASN A 80 10.60 -7.97 25.48
CA ASN A 80 10.72 -6.86 26.43
C ASN A 80 10.11 -5.58 25.90
N PHE A 81 10.30 -5.29 24.61
CA PHE A 81 9.67 -4.15 23.94
C PHE A 81 8.14 -4.28 23.95
N GLN A 82 7.61 -5.46 23.65
CA GLN A 82 6.19 -5.73 23.72
C GLN A 82 5.64 -5.51 25.15
N LYS A 83 6.31 -6.01 26.17
CA LYS A 83 5.88 -5.85 27.56
C LYS A 83 5.75 -4.39 27.98
N ILE A 84 6.69 -3.53 27.58
CA ILE A 84 6.64 -2.10 27.93
C ILE A 84 5.61 -1.31 27.12
N THR A 85 5.28 -1.75 25.91
CA THR A 85 4.33 -1.05 25.04
C THR A 85 2.89 -1.55 25.19
N ALA A 86 2.68 -2.81 25.55
CA ALA A 86 1.36 -3.44 25.66
C ALA A 86 0.36 -2.68 26.56
N PRO A 87 0.74 -2.10 27.72
CA PRO A 87 -0.21 -1.36 28.57
C PRO A 87 -0.85 -0.13 27.91
N PHE A 88 -0.24 0.38 26.84
CA PHE A 88 -0.68 1.58 26.12
C PHE A 88 -1.32 1.26 24.77
N LEU A 89 -1.44 -0.03 24.42
CA LEU A 89 -1.96 -0.50 23.13
C LEU A 89 -3.27 -1.25 23.32
N LEU A 90 -4.30 -0.78 22.65
CA LEU A 90 -5.55 -1.51 22.52
C LEU A 90 -5.69 -1.98 21.08
N ARG A 91 -5.49 -3.27 20.84
CA ARG A 91 -5.66 -3.88 19.51
C ARG A 91 -6.95 -4.71 19.50
N ARG A 92 -7.88 -4.33 18.62
CA ARG A 92 -9.11 -5.08 18.35
C ARG A 92 -9.03 -5.65 16.94
N LEU A 93 -9.28 -6.94 16.81
CA LEU A 93 -9.30 -7.63 15.52
C LEU A 93 -10.74 -7.77 15.05
N LYS A 94 -10.97 -7.59 13.76
CA LYS A 94 -12.28 -7.83 13.12
C LYS A 94 -12.69 -9.31 13.13
N THR A 95 -11.71 -10.21 13.36
CA THR A 95 -11.94 -11.66 13.49
C THR A 95 -12.33 -12.08 14.92
N ASP A 96 -12.33 -11.16 15.88
CA ASP A 96 -12.73 -11.45 17.26
C ASP A 96 -14.25 -11.29 17.40
N PRO A 97 -15.00 -12.37 17.61
CA PRO A 97 -16.47 -12.30 17.76
C PRO A 97 -16.92 -11.44 18.95
N ALA A 98 -16.08 -11.24 19.96
CA ALA A 98 -16.37 -10.36 21.09
C ALA A 98 -16.32 -8.88 20.71
N VAL A 99 -15.62 -8.54 19.61
CA VAL A 99 -15.53 -7.17 19.09
C VAL A 99 -16.62 -6.88 18.08
N ILE A 100 -16.86 -7.82 17.15
CA ILE A 100 -17.88 -7.70 16.10
C ILE A 100 -18.35 -9.10 15.69
N SER A 101 -19.65 -9.33 15.68
CA SER A 101 -20.25 -10.66 15.47
C SER A 101 -20.97 -10.81 14.12
N ASP A 102 -21.18 -9.72 13.40
CA ASP A 102 -21.98 -9.66 12.18
C ASP A 102 -21.15 -9.57 10.87
N LEU A 103 -19.81 -9.64 10.96
CA LEU A 103 -18.98 -9.68 9.78
C LEU A 103 -18.91 -11.11 9.22
N PRO A 104 -19.11 -11.28 7.90
CA PRO A 104 -18.91 -12.57 7.25
C PRO A 104 -17.43 -12.97 7.28
N GLU A 105 -17.18 -14.26 7.10
CA GLU A 105 -15.82 -14.77 6.98
C GLU A 105 -15.11 -14.14 5.76
N LYS A 106 -13.86 -13.74 5.98
CA LYS A 106 -13.03 -13.17 4.90
C LYS A 106 -12.46 -14.29 4.04
N VAL A 107 -12.92 -14.40 2.80
CA VAL A 107 -12.36 -15.30 1.79
C VAL A 107 -11.39 -14.53 0.89
N ILE A 108 -10.18 -15.05 0.68
CA ILE A 108 -9.18 -14.48 -0.22
C ILE A 108 -8.89 -15.50 -1.32
N THR A 109 -9.21 -15.16 -2.55
CA THR A 109 -8.99 -16.01 -3.73
C THR A 109 -8.00 -15.36 -4.68
N PRO A 110 -6.71 -15.82 -4.72
CA PRO A 110 -5.76 -15.33 -5.69
C PRO A 110 -6.14 -15.73 -7.11
N GLN A 111 -6.19 -14.75 -8.01
CA GLN A 111 -6.45 -14.99 -9.44
C GLN A 111 -5.17 -14.74 -10.24
N TYR A 112 -4.65 -15.79 -10.87
CA TYR A 112 -3.44 -15.73 -11.70
C TYR A 112 -3.82 -15.56 -13.17
N CYS A 113 -3.36 -14.45 -13.77
CA CYS A 113 -3.61 -14.14 -15.17
C CYS A 113 -2.30 -14.24 -15.96
N ARG A 114 -2.36 -14.84 -17.15
CA ARG A 114 -1.22 -14.87 -18.07
C ARG A 114 -1.13 -13.55 -18.84
N LEU A 115 0.09 -13.16 -19.18
CA LEU A 115 0.30 -12.05 -20.11
C LEU A 115 -0.14 -12.47 -21.51
N THR A 116 -0.68 -11.52 -22.27
CA THR A 116 -0.92 -11.70 -23.72
C THR A 116 0.41 -11.69 -24.48
N PRO A 117 0.43 -12.15 -25.75
CA PRO A 117 1.64 -12.04 -26.58
C PRO A 117 2.15 -10.60 -26.69
N GLU A 118 1.26 -9.63 -26.82
CA GLU A 118 1.56 -8.19 -26.90
C GLU A 118 2.16 -7.69 -25.59
N GLN A 119 1.58 -8.06 -24.44
CA GLN A 119 2.15 -7.74 -23.13
C GLN A 119 3.52 -8.36 -22.95
N THR A 120 3.72 -9.59 -23.36
CA THR A 120 5.00 -10.30 -23.24
C THR A 120 6.08 -9.61 -24.07
N ALA A 121 5.79 -9.31 -25.34
CA ALA A 121 6.75 -8.63 -26.22
C ALA A 121 7.14 -7.25 -25.69
N LEU A 122 6.16 -6.47 -25.20
CA LEU A 122 6.40 -5.16 -24.60
C LEU A 122 7.21 -5.26 -23.29
N TYR A 123 6.89 -6.23 -22.44
CA TYR A 123 7.59 -6.49 -21.19
C TYR A 123 9.07 -6.84 -21.44
N GLU A 124 9.35 -7.76 -22.36
CA GLU A 124 10.70 -8.19 -22.72
C GLU A 124 11.52 -7.03 -23.31
N SER A 125 10.93 -6.26 -24.24
CA SER A 125 11.55 -5.07 -24.81
C SER A 125 11.95 -4.03 -23.75
N LEU A 126 11.08 -3.79 -22.77
CA LEU A 126 11.37 -2.88 -21.67
C LEU A 126 12.50 -3.39 -20.78
N VAL A 127 12.49 -4.67 -20.44
CA VAL A 127 13.58 -5.29 -19.66
C VAL A 127 14.90 -5.17 -20.40
N GLU A 128 14.96 -5.56 -21.67
CA GLU A 128 16.20 -5.48 -22.45
C GLU A 128 16.76 -4.06 -22.57
N THR A 129 15.88 -3.10 -22.83
CA THR A 129 16.29 -1.72 -23.06
C THR A 129 16.70 -1.01 -21.77
N GLN A 130 15.87 -1.12 -20.71
CA GLN A 130 16.08 -0.36 -19.48
C GLN A 130 17.06 -1.05 -18.52
N LEU A 131 17.11 -2.39 -18.50
CA LEU A 131 18.07 -3.11 -17.66
C LEU A 131 19.51 -2.78 -18.04
N LYS A 132 19.80 -2.64 -19.34
CA LYS A 132 21.14 -2.20 -19.82
C LYS A 132 21.52 -0.82 -19.26
N SER A 133 20.56 0.09 -19.14
CA SER A 133 20.78 1.42 -18.56
C SER A 133 21.00 1.36 -17.04
N VAL A 134 20.24 0.53 -16.34
CA VAL A 134 20.40 0.29 -14.89
C VAL A 134 21.79 -0.28 -14.59
N LEU A 135 22.24 -1.27 -15.36
CA LEU A 135 23.53 -1.94 -15.17
C LEU A 135 24.74 -1.03 -15.48
N LYS A 136 24.59 -0.05 -16.38
CA LYS A 136 25.65 0.91 -16.74
C LYS A 136 25.76 2.08 -15.76
N THR A 137 24.77 2.29 -14.89
CA THR A 137 24.74 3.42 -13.96
C THR A 137 25.47 3.06 -12.67
N GLU A 138 26.58 3.75 -12.40
CA GLU A 138 27.42 3.54 -11.21
C GLU A 138 26.85 4.25 -9.98
N ASP A 139 26.21 5.42 -10.14
CA ASP A 139 25.58 6.16 -9.04
C ASP A 139 24.40 5.38 -8.44
N GLY A 140 24.50 5.04 -7.16
CA GLY A 140 23.49 4.27 -6.44
C GLY A 140 22.12 4.92 -6.39
N ILE A 141 22.03 6.24 -6.28
CA ILE A 141 20.77 6.99 -6.22
C ILE A 141 20.09 6.97 -7.59
N GLN A 142 20.84 7.28 -8.65
CA GLN A 142 20.32 7.25 -10.02
C GLN A 142 19.93 5.84 -10.44
N ARG A 143 20.72 4.84 -10.08
CA ARG A 143 20.39 3.43 -10.34
C ARG A 143 19.09 3.02 -9.68
N ASN A 144 18.87 3.38 -8.41
CA ASN A 144 17.62 3.08 -7.69
C ASN A 144 16.41 3.76 -8.37
N ALA A 145 16.56 5.00 -8.83
CA ALA A 145 15.50 5.69 -9.56
C ALA A 145 15.17 5.00 -10.90
N LEU A 146 16.17 4.52 -11.64
CA LEU A 146 15.97 3.74 -12.87
C LEU A 146 15.29 2.40 -12.59
N VAL A 147 15.67 1.70 -11.52
CA VAL A 147 15.01 0.45 -11.11
C VAL A 147 13.54 0.69 -10.78
N LEU A 148 13.22 1.73 -10.01
CA LEU A 148 11.84 2.07 -9.68
C LEU A 148 11.01 2.43 -10.93
N LYS A 149 11.62 3.19 -11.86
CA LYS A 149 10.99 3.51 -13.15
C LYS A 149 10.68 2.25 -13.95
N LEU A 150 11.65 1.32 -14.06
CA LEU A 150 11.45 0.05 -14.75
C LEU A 150 10.35 -0.77 -14.10
N LEU A 151 10.40 -0.95 -12.77
CA LEU A 151 9.38 -1.71 -12.04
C LEU A 151 7.98 -1.10 -12.21
N THR A 152 7.87 0.22 -12.24
CA THR A 152 6.60 0.91 -12.48
C THR A 152 6.09 0.64 -13.89
N ALA A 153 6.95 0.76 -14.91
CA ALA A 153 6.59 0.47 -16.29
C ALA A 153 6.13 -0.99 -16.48
N LEU A 154 6.87 -1.95 -15.91
CA LEU A 154 6.51 -3.37 -15.98
C LEU A 154 5.17 -3.67 -15.29
N LYS A 155 4.90 -3.05 -14.15
CA LYS A 155 3.60 -3.17 -13.47
C LYS A 155 2.47 -2.58 -14.32
N GLN A 156 2.69 -1.45 -14.98
CA GLN A 156 1.71 -0.83 -15.87
C GLN A 156 1.42 -1.73 -17.08
N VAL A 157 2.44 -2.28 -17.73
CA VAL A 157 2.28 -3.27 -18.81
C VAL A 157 1.50 -4.50 -18.36
N CYS A 158 1.81 -5.03 -17.16
CA CYS A 158 1.07 -6.16 -16.58
C CYS A 158 -0.39 -5.84 -16.27
N ASN A 159 -0.75 -4.57 -16.08
CA ASN A 159 -2.16 -4.19 -15.95
C ASN A 159 -2.82 -4.11 -17.33
N HIS A 160 -2.26 -3.29 -18.23
CA HIS A 160 -2.71 -3.18 -19.62
C HIS A 160 -1.67 -2.39 -20.43
N PRO A 161 -1.34 -2.73 -21.69
CA PRO A 161 -0.39 -1.96 -22.51
C PRO A 161 -0.72 -0.47 -22.59
N HIS A 162 -2.00 -0.12 -22.74
CA HIS A 162 -2.48 1.26 -22.78
C HIS A 162 -2.16 2.07 -21.51
N VAL A 163 -2.06 1.43 -20.36
CA VAL A 163 -1.70 2.11 -19.09
C VAL A 163 -0.24 2.55 -19.09
N TYR A 164 0.62 1.83 -19.81
CA TYR A 164 2.02 2.19 -20.01
C TYR A 164 2.20 3.20 -21.14
N ASP A 165 1.51 3.00 -22.28
CA ASP A 165 1.60 3.84 -23.48
C ASP A 165 0.21 3.97 -24.09
N GLU A 166 -0.33 5.18 -24.08
CA GLU A 166 -1.68 5.51 -24.55
C GLU A 166 -1.88 5.30 -26.08
N SER A 167 -0.80 5.04 -26.83
CA SER A 167 -0.90 4.68 -28.26
C SER A 167 -1.50 3.30 -28.50
N PHE A 168 -1.46 2.40 -27.48
CA PHE A 168 -2.15 1.12 -27.55
C PHE A 168 -3.67 1.28 -27.44
N GLN A 169 -4.42 0.44 -28.13
CA GLN A 169 -5.88 0.40 -28.05
C GLN A 169 -6.36 0.02 -26.65
N THR A 170 -7.57 0.44 -26.29
CA THR A 170 -8.23 0.11 -25.03
C THR A 170 -9.09 -1.16 -25.20
N ASP A 171 -8.46 -2.28 -25.64
CA ASP A 171 -9.16 -3.54 -25.85
C ASP A 171 -8.87 -4.51 -24.71
N THR A 172 -9.93 -5.12 -24.14
CA THR A 172 -9.82 -6.12 -23.07
C THR A 172 -8.94 -7.30 -23.45
N ALA A 173 -8.91 -7.67 -24.74
CA ALA A 173 -8.10 -8.78 -25.25
C ALA A 173 -6.58 -8.51 -25.15
N LEU A 174 -6.15 -7.24 -25.05
CA LEU A 174 -4.75 -6.88 -24.92
C LEU A 174 -4.17 -7.10 -23.50
N SER A 175 -5.00 -7.51 -22.53
CA SER A 175 -4.54 -7.80 -21.17
C SER A 175 -5.26 -8.99 -20.57
N GLY A 176 -4.51 -10.04 -20.25
CA GLY A 176 -5.08 -11.22 -19.58
C GLY A 176 -5.71 -10.88 -18.21
N LYS A 177 -5.17 -9.87 -17.50
CA LYS A 177 -5.73 -9.40 -16.23
C LYS A 177 -7.06 -8.67 -16.44
N THR A 178 -7.14 -7.81 -17.46
CA THR A 178 -8.36 -7.07 -17.77
C THR A 178 -9.43 -8.01 -18.28
N ALA A 179 -9.10 -8.97 -19.15
CA ALA A 179 -10.04 -9.98 -19.65
C ALA A 179 -10.63 -10.82 -18.49
N ALA A 180 -9.78 -11.29 -17.56
CA ALA A 180 -10.24 -12.04 -16.39
C ALA A 180 -11.12 -11.18 -15.46
N LEU A 181 -10.80 -9.90 -15.29
CA LEU A 181 -11.62 -8.98 -14.51
C LEU A 181 -13.00 -8.78 -15.14
N MET A 182 -13.07 -8.57 -16.46
CA MET A 182 -14.35 -8.37 -17.14
C MET A 182 -15.24 -9.61 -17.07
N GLN A 183 -14.66 -10.81 -17.17
CA GLN A 183 -15.40 -12.05 -16.97
C GLN A 183 -15.97 -12.12 -15.54
N LEU A 184 -15.14 -11.90 -14.53
CA LEU A 184 -15.57 -11.94 -13.12
C LEU A 184 -16.63 -10.88 -12.82
N LEU A 185 -16.50 -9.67 -13.39
CA LEU A 185 -17.52 -8.62 -13.24
C LEU A 185 -18.86 -9.02 -13.85
N GLY A 186 -18.87 -9.70 -15.00
CA GLY A 186 -20.10 -10.25 -15.58
C GLY A 186 -20.80 -11.18 -14.62
N GLU A 187 -20.07 -12.14 -14.04
CA GLU A 187 -20.62 -13.10 -13.06
C GLU A 187 -21.20 -12.39 -11.82
N ILE A 188 -20.51 -11.36 -11.29
CA ILE A 188 -20.94 -10.56 -10.13
C ILE A 188 -22.20 -9.76 -10.45
N LEU A 189 -22.25 -9.11 -11.61
CA LEU A 189 -23.40 -8.31 -12.05
C LEU A 189 -24.62 -9.18 -12.32
N ASP A 190 -24.44 -10.34 -12.95
CA ASP A 190 -25.52 -11.31 -13.17
C ASP A 190 -26.09 -11.85 -11.87
N ALA A 191 -25.28 -11.97 -10.82
CA ALA A 191 -25.73 -12.32 -9.47
C ALA A 191 -26.41 -11.16 -8.73
N GLY A 192 -26.45 -9.95 -9.29
CA GLY A 192 -26.99 -8.73 -8.66
C GLY A 192 -26.13 -8.21 -7.50
N GLU A 193 -24.87 -8.61 -7.44
CA GLU A 193 -23.95 -8.22 -6.36
C GLU A 193 -23.23 -6.91 -6.68
N LYS A 194 -22.61 -6.31 -5.65
CA LYS A 194 -21.81 -5.09 -5.75
C LYS A 194 -20.35 -5.39 -5.50
N THR A 195 -19.48 -4.67 -6.20
CA THR A 195 -18.04 -4.86 -6.07
C THR A 195 -17.28 -3.54 -5.94
N LEU A 196 -16.10 -3.59 -5.32
CA LEU A 196 -15.12 -2.51 -5.27
C LEU A 196 -13.85 -2.96 -5.98
N ILE A 197 -13.36 -2.14 -6.90
CA ILE A 197 -12.13 -2.40 -7.65
C ILE A 197 -11.06 -1.43 -7.20
N PHE A 198 -9.90 -1.95 -6.79
CA PHE A 198 -8.77 -1.15 -6.34
C PHE A 198 -7.60 -1.26 -7.32
N SER A 199 -6.96 -0.14 -7.63
CA SER A 199 -5.74 -0.09 -8.42
C SER A 199 -4.74 0.91 -7.85
N GLN A 200 -3.46 0.64 -8.03
CA GLN A 200 -2.37 1.56 -7.69
C GLN A 200 -2.23 2.71 -8.70
N TYR A 201 -2.79 2.57 -9.91
CA TYR A 201 -2.62 3.50 -11.01
C TYR A 201 -3.96 4.11 -11.40
N THR A 202 -4.05 5.42 -11.35
CA THR A 202 -5.25 6.17 -11.75
C THR A 202 -5.61 5.92 -13.23
N GLN A 203 -4.61 5.80 -14.11
CA GLN A 203 -4.82 5.45 -15.52
C GLN A 203 -5.56 4.11 -15.69
N THR A 204 -5.23 3.12 -14.84
CA THR A 204 -5.95 1.84 -14.84
C THR A 204 -7.43 2.04 -14.49
N LEU A 205 -7.75 2.91 -13.52
CA LEU A 205 -9.14 3.19 -13.15
C LEU A 205 -9.91 3.85 -14.29
N PHE A 206 -9.32 4.80 -14.99
CA PHE A 206 -9.96 5.45 -16.16
C PHE A 206 -10.18 4.46 -17.29
N LEU A 207 -9.19 3.60 -17.59
CA LEU A 207 -9.33 2.54 -18.56
C LEU A 207 -10.48 1.58 -18.21
N LEU A 208 -10.50 1.09 -16.97
CA LEU A 208 -11.53 0.17 -16.50
C LEU A 208 -12.91 0.79 -16.53
N ARG A 209 -13.06 2.07 -16.13
CA ARG A 209 -14.34 2.79 -16.24
C ARG A 209 -14.87 2.77 -17.67
N LYS A 210 -14.00 3.09 -18.64
CA LYS A 210 -14.36 3.05 -20.08
C LYS A 210 -14.79 1.66 -20.53
N LEU A 211 -13.97 0.63 -20.22
CA LEU A 211 -14.25 -0.76 -20.65
C LEU A 211 -15.52 -1.32 -20.00
N ILE A 212 -15.77 -1.03 -18.73
CA ILE A 212 -16.99 -1.42 -18.03
C ILE A 212 -18.22 -0.77 -18.68
N HIS A 213 -18.13 0.52 -18.98
CA HIS A 213 -19.21 1.22 -19.67
C HIS A 213 -19.49 0.64 -21.08
N GLU A 214 -18.45 0.39 -21.84
CA GLU A 214 -18.55 -0.20 -23.18
C GLU A 214 -19.17 -1.62 -23.18
N GLN A 215 -18.83 -2.43 -22.17
CA GLN A 215 -19.25 -3.84 -22.12
C GLN A 215 -20.60 -4.05 -21.42
N PHE A 216 -20.86 -3.32 -20.33
CA PHE A 216 -22.03 -3.55 -19.47
C PHE A 216 -23.04 -2.40 -19.47
N GLY A 217 -22.68 -1.24 -20.05
CA GLY A 217 -23.52 -0.04 -20.04
C GLY A 217 -23.51 0.71 -18.71
N ASP A 218 -22.87 0.17 -17.66
CA ASP A 218 -22.73 0.79 -16.35
C ASP A 218 -21.64 1.85 -16.32
N GLU A 219 -21.84 2.89 -15.53
CA GLU A 219 -20.83 3.94 -15.30
C GLU A 219 -20.34 3.90 -13.85
N PRO A 220 -19.23 3.19 -13.56
CA PRO A 220 -18.75 3.06 -12.20
C PRO A 220 -18.25 4.39 -11.63
N LEU A 221 -18.53 4.62 -10.35
CA LEU A 221 -18.00 5.76 -9.61
C LEU A 221 -16.51 5.59 -9.41
N LEU A 222 -15.74 6.66 -9.61
CA LEU A 222 -14.31 6.70 -9.34
C LEU A 222 -14.03 7.48 -8.06
N LEU A 223 -13.03 7.04 -7.31
CA LEU A 223 -12.45 7.78 -6.19
C LEU A 223 -10.93 7.74 -6.32
N HIS A 224 -10.29 8.89 -6.43
CA HIS A 224 -8.83 9.02 -6.51
C HIS A 224 -8.35 10.34 -5.91
N GLY A 225 -7.04 10.43 -5.63
CA GLY A 225 -6.46 11.54 -4.86
C GLY A 225 -6.49 12.94 -5.49
N GLN A 226 -7.04 13.09 -6.69
CA GLN A 226 -7.19 14.39 -7.38
C GLN A 226 -8.64 14.89 -7.38
N MET A 227 -9.53 14.24 -6.65
CA MET A 227 -10.94 14.66 -6.48
C MET A 227 -11.09 15.56 -5.27
#